data_1db69a709849cb6be2e33f397566ce79
#
_entry.id   1db69a709849cb6be2e33f397566ce79
#
_cell.length_a   1.000
_cell.length_b   1.000
_cell.length_c   1.000
_cell.angle_alpha   90.00
_cell.angle_beta   90.00
_cell.angle_gamma   90.00
#
_symmetry.space_group_name_H-M   'P 1'
#
loop_
_entity.id
_entity.type
_entity.pdbx_description
1 polymer ?
#
loop_
_entity_poly.entity_id
_entity_poly.type
_entity_poly.pdbx_seq_one_letter_code
_entity_poly.pdbx_strand_id
1 'polypeptide(L)'
;MIIDNVYVFTPDKAFVKGGIILDGDKIRQVYEEKDAPQLNGDVLDGKGCYAIPGLIDLHFHGCKGDDFCDGDKAAIGRIAEYEASVGVTAIAPATMTLPVEELEQILHTAAEYKKETKDCRKADFLGINMEGPFISPAKKGAQDARNILPCNVEICDRFLKASEGLVKFIGIAPEESEHAGEFIREVHERVNVSLAHTNADYNTAMEACRAGANHAVHLYNAMPAFTHRAPGVVGAVFDNKDVMAEIICDGIHIHPSVVRATFQMMGADRMILISDSMRATGMPDGQYTLGGLDVKVVGRLATLVSDGAIAGSATNLMDCMRTVVKKMELPLETAVACATINPARSLGVEEQYGSLEAGKKAHVVLLDQDLELKAVIKDGVKIR
;
A
#
# COMPACT_ATOMS: atom_id res chain seq x y z
N MET A 1 9.59 24.20 -12.61
CA MET A 1 10.80 23.34 -12.52
C MET A 1 10.83 22.42 -13.72
N ILE A 2 12.01 22.13 -14.26
CA ILE A 2 12.22 21.15 -15.32
C ILE A 2 13.16 20.07 -14.78
N ILE A 3 12.82 18.80 -14.96
CA ILE A 3 13.66 17.66 -14.64
C ILE A 3 14.14 17.13 -16.00
N ASP A 4 15.44 17.20 -16.27
CA ASP A 4 16.01 16.82 -17.56
C ASP A 4 17.06 15.72 -17.40
N ASN A 5 17.47 15.09 -18.51
CA ASN A 5 18.49 14.04 -18.53
C ASN A 5 18.14 12.86 -17.59
N VAL A 6 16.94 12.31 -17.73
CA VAL A 6 16.41 11.18 -16.97
C VAL A 6 15.86 10.09 -17.88
N TYR A 7 15.71 8.88 -17.36
CA TYR A 7 14.91 7.83 -17.96
C TYR A 7 13.53 7.87 -17.33
N VAL A 8 12.54 8.41 -18.05
CA VAL A 8 11.17 8.60 -17.57
C VAL A 8 10.39 7.30 -17.70
N PHE A 9 9.75 6.86 -16.61
CA PHE A 9 8.80 5.75 -16.62
C PHE A 9 7.50 6.20 -17.27
N THR A 10 7.17 5.62 -18.41
CA THR A 10 5.99 5.98 -19.23
C THR A 10 4.76 5.17 -18.86
N PRO A 11 3.53 5.62 -19.25
CA PRO A 11 2.30 4.86 -19.05
C PRO A 11 2.31 3.46 -19.70
N ASP A 12 3.10 3.29 -20.77
CA ASP A 12 3.31 1.98 -21.43
C ASP A 12 4.25 1.05 -20.66
N LYS A 13 4.60 1.44 -19.42
CA LYS A 13 5.50 0.68 -18.53
C LYS A 13 6.88 0.43 -19.15
N ALA A 14 7.45 1.47 -19.75
CA ALA A 14 8.79 1.47 -20.31
C ALA A 14 9.58 2.69 -19.80
N PHE A 15 10.90 2.62 -19.86
CA PHE A 15 11.78 3.75 -19.58
C PHE A 15 12.25 4.40 -20.87
N VAL A 16 11.99 5.69 -21.03
CA VAL A 16 12.40 6.48 -22.18
C VAL A 16 13.26 7.65 -21.74
N LYS A 17 14.40 7.85 -22.42
CA LYS A 17 15.29 8.97 -22.12
C LYS A 17 14.63 10.29 -22.51
N GLY A 18 14.62 11.28 -21.60
CA GLY A 18 13.97 12.56 -21.81
C GLY A 18 13.90 13.39 -20.56
N GLY A 19 12.75 14.04 -20.34
CA GLY A 19 12.54 14.88 -19.17
C GLY A 19 11.09 15.18 -18.89
N ILE A 20 10.86 15.96 -17.82
CA ILE A 20 9.55 16.30 -17.28
C ILE A 20 9.51 17.80 -17.01
N ILE A 21 8.50 18.50 -17.51
CA ILE A 21 8.23 19.90 -17.18
C ILE A 21 7.09 19.95 -16.17
N LEU A 22 7.36 20.58 -15.03
CA LEU A 22 6.41 20.78 -13.96
C LEU A 22 5.91 22.24 -13.97
N ASP A 23 4.62 22.42 -13.70
CA ASP A 23 3.96 23.70 -13.54
C ASP A 23 3.17 23.70 -12.24
N GLY A 24 3.71 24.35 -11.20
CA GLY A 24 3.18 24.24 -9.86
C GLY A 24 3.13 22.78 -9.37
N ASP A 25 1.98 22.36 -8.90
CA ASP A 25 1.74 21.01 -8.36
C ASP A 25 1.36 19.96 -9.45
N LYS A 26 1.49 20.32 -10.73
CA LYS A 26 1.09 19.47 -11.87
C LYS A 26 2.26 19.19 -12.82
N ILE A 27 2.20 18.02 -13.45
CA ILE A 27 3.02 17.71 -14.61
C ILE A 27 2.40 18.45 -15.80
N ARG A 28 3.19 19.32 -16.43
CA ARG A 28 2.78 20.03 -17.65
C ARG A 28 3.03 19.19 -18.89
N GLN A 29 4.20 18.53 -18.94
CA GLN A 29 4.62 17.78 -20.12
C GLN A 29 5.68 16.75 -19.73
N VAL A 30 5.66 15.58 -20.36
CA VAL A 30 6.75 14.63 -20.46
C VAL A 30 7.24 14.63 -21.90
N TYR A 31 8.56 14.59 -22.12
CA TYR A 31 9.12 14.61 -23.47
C TYR A 31 10.25 13.58 -23.60
N GLU A 32 10.42 13.03 -24.80
CA GLU A 32 11.57 12.23 -25.17
C GLU A 32 12.76 13.13 -25.57
N GLU A 33 13.99 12.68 -25.42
CA GLU A 33 15.20 13.45 -25.72
C GLU A 33 15.19 14.01 -27.14
N LYS A 34 14.68 13.24 -28.12
CA LYS A 34 14.58 13.68 -29.54
C LYS A 34 13.61 14.84 -29.77
N ASP A 35 12.63 15.01 -28.87
CA ASP A 35 11.58 16.02 -28.93
C ASP A 35 11.75 17.07 -27.82
N ALA A 36 12.96 17.18 -27.26
CA ALA A 36 13.25 18.08 -26.15
C ALA A 36 12.93 19.54 -26.52
N PRO A 37 12.07 20.22 -25.75
CA PRO A 37 11.76 21.64 -26.00
C PRO A 37 12.95 22.52 -25.60
N GLN A 38 12.91 23.78 -25.99
CA GLN A 38 13.86 24.76 -25.47
C GLN A 38 13.65 24.92 -23.95
N LEU A 39 14.62 24.51 -23.15
CA LEU A 39 14.53 24.55 -21.69
C LEU A 39 14.75 26.00 -21.19
N ASN A 40 13.70 26.61 -20.66
CA ASN A 40 13.74 27.92 -20.08
C ASN A 40 13.26 27.83 -18.62
N GLY A 41 14.12 28.17 -17.65
CA GLY A 41 13.79 28.20 -16.23
C GLY A 41 14.73 27.36 -15.36
N ASP A 42 14.22 26.96 -14.19
CA ASP A 42 14.96 26.16 -13.22
C ASP A 42 15.03 24.70 -13.66
N VAL A 43 16.22 24.23 -14.01
CA VAL A 43 16.49 22.86 -14.53
C VAL A 43 17.20 22.04 -13.48
N LEU A 44 16.62 20.93 -13.09
CA LEU A 44 17.23 19.87 -12.31
C LEU A 44 17.81 18.81 -13.27
N ASP A 45 19.14 18.75 -13.37
CA ASP A 45 19.81 17.67 -14.10
C ASP A 45 19.69 16.35 -13.33
N GLY A 46 18.97 15.40 -13.89
CA GLY A 46 18.75 14.08 -13.32
C GLY A 46 19.92 13.12 -13.49
N LYS A 47 20.99 13.49 -14.24
CA LYS A 47 22.24 12.74 -14.40
C LYS A 47 22.05 11.28 -14.83
N GLY A 48 21.06 11.01 -15.66
CA GLY A 48 20.72 9.66 -16.11
C GLY A 48 20.00 8.80 -15.06
N CYS A 49 19.39 9.40 -14.04
CA CYS A 49 18.53 8.69 -13.08
C CYS A 49 17.25 8.17 -13.76
N TYR A 50 16.67 7.14 -13.16
CA TYR A 50 15.29 6.79 -13.44
C TYR A 50 14.36 7.80 -12.77
N ALA A 51 13.42 8.35 -13.53
CA ALA A 51 12.33 9.17 -13.02
C ALA A 51 11.06 8.33 -13.00
N ILE A 52 10.59 8.02 -11.81
CA ILE A 52 9.38 7.22 -11.59
C ILE A 52 8.30 8.06 -10.89
N PRO A 53 7.00 7.69 -10.99
CA PRO A 53 5.98 8.31 -10.16
C PRO A 53 6.28 8.14 -8.68
N GLY A 54 5.83 9.06 -7.85
CA GLY A 54 5.87 8.85 -6.41
C GLY A 54 5.14 7.56 -6.02
N LEU A 55 5.73 6.79 -5.11
CA LEU A 55 5.15 5.53 -4.64
C LEU A 55 3.88 5.77 -3.85
N ILE A 56 3.00 4.77 -3.84
CA ILE A 56 1.74 4.75 -3.08
C ILE A 56 1.73 3.50 -2.21
N ASP A 57 1.75 3.67 -0.89
CA ASP A 57 1.56 2.57 0.06
C ASP A 57 0.13 2.58 0.59
N LEU A 58 -0.62 1.53 0.27
CA LEU A 58 -2.02 1.43 0.68
C LEU A 58 -2.24 0.44 1.83
N HIS A 59 -1.15 -0.15 2.37
CA HIS A 59 -1.23 -1.02 3.52
C HIS A 59 0.07 -0.96 4.35
N PHE A 60 0.03 -0.25 5.44
CA PHE A 60 1.07 -0.18 6.46
C PHE A 60 0.48 0.42 7.75
N HIS A 61 1.10 0.16 8.91
CA HIS A 61 0.59 0.59 10.22
C HIS A 61 1.33 1.80 10.78
N GLY A 62 2.62 1.94 10.47
CA GLY A 62 3.40 3.04 11.01
C GLY A 62 4.89 3.00 10.67
N CYS A 63 5.63 3.96 11.25
CA CYS A 63 7.07 4.11 11.13
C CYS A 63 7.59 5.08 12.18
N LYS A 64 8.91 5.09 12.40
CA LYS A 64 9.60 6.08 13.28
C LYS A 64 9.06 6.19 14.70
N GLY A 65 8.51 5.10 15.24
CA GLY A 65 7.94 5.05 16.59
C GLY A 65 6.46 5.35 16.68
N ASP A 66 5.86 5.88 15.61
CA ASP A 66 4.44 6.21 15.52
C ASP A 66 3.64 5.11 14.83
N ASP A 67 2.38 4.97 15.21
CA ASP A 67 1.41 4.05 14.63
C ASP A 67 0.13 4.82 14.25
N PHE A 68 -0.47 4.46 13.13
CA PHE A 68 -1.73 5.09 12.70
C PHE A 68 -2.83 4.93 13.75
N CYS A 69 -2.84 3.78 14.43
CA CYS A 69 -3.80 3.49 15.49
C CYS A 69 -3.50 4.18 16.82
N ASP A 70 -2.43 4.99 16.93
CA ASP A 70 -2.24 5.89 18.07
C ASP A 70 -3.34 6.97 18.13
N GLY A 71 -4.07 7.19 17.03
CA GLY A 71 -5.22 8.11 16.98
C GLY A 71 -4.82 9.58 17.19
N ASP A 72 -3.58 9.94 16.85
CA ASP A 72 -3.01 11.28 17.03
C ASP A 72 -2.67 11.93 15.68
N LYS A 73 -3.20 13.14 15.43
CA LYS A 73 -2.91 13.89 14.19
C LYS A 73 -1.42 14.21 14.01
N ALA A 74 -0.70 14.42 15.08
CA ALA A 74 0.74 14.70 15.01
C ALA A 74 1.52 13.42 14.61
N ALA A 75 1.13 12.25 15.11
CA ALA A 75 1.69 10.96 14.72
C ALA A 75 1.44 10.69 13.22
N ILE A 76 0.21 10.85 12.74
CA ILE A 76 -0.11 10.75 11.30
C ILE A 76 0.77 11.70 10.48
N GLY A 77 0.99 12.93 10.97
CA GLY A 77 1.84 13.92 10.33
C GLY A 77 3.31 13.48 10.21
N ARG A 78 3.89 12.87 11.26
CA ARG A 78 5.28 12.36 11.26
C ARG A 78 5.41 11.13 10.38
N ILE A 79 4.41 10.24 10.39
CA ILE A 79 4.33 9.09 9.47
C ILE A 79 4.34 9.59 8.02
N ALA A 80 3.46 10.53 7.66
CA ALA A 80 3.38 11.07 6.31
C ALA A 80 4.66 11.78 5.85
N GLU A 81 5.38 12.44 6.77
CA GLU A 81 6.67 13.08 6.50
C GLU A 81 7.77 12.04 6.25
N TYR A 82 7.84 10.99 7.06
CA TYR A 82 8.80 9.92 6.84
C TYR A 82 8.55 9.21 5.50
N GLU A 83 7.30 8.84 5.21
CA GLU A 83 6.94 8.17 3.96
C GLU A 83 7.31 9.02 2.73
N ALA A 84 7.00 10.32 2.74
CA ALA A 84 7.43 11.23 1.69
C ALA A 84 8.96 11.27 1.55
N SER A 85 9.69 11.27 2.66
CA SER A 85 11.16 11.32 2.68
C SER A 85 11.83 10.08 2.05
N VAL A 86 11.15 8.95 2.01
CA VAL A 86 11.61 7.70 1.39
C VAL A 86 11.01 7.44 0.01
N GLY A 87 10.27 8.42 -0.56
CA GLY A 87 9.72 8.36 -1.92
C GLY A 87 8.30 7.86 -2.02
N VAL A 88 7.63 7.58 -0.89
CA VAL A 88 6.21 7.26 -0.83
C VAL A 88 5.43 8.57 -0.70
N THR A 89 4.90 9.08 -1.80
CA THR A 89 4.30 10.42 -1.85
C THR A 89 2.80 10.43 -1.57
N ALA A 90 2.19 9.25 -1.47
CA ALA A 90 0.78 9.10 -1.13
C ALA A 90 0.58 7.82 -0.31
N ILE A 91 -0.34 7.88 0.66
CA ILE A 91 -0.55 6.83 1.66
C ILE A 91 -2.02 6.54 1.92
N ALA A 92 -2.32 5.29 2.23
CA ALA A 92 -3.57 4.85 2.84
C ALA A 92 -3.24 3.85 3.97
N PRO A 93 -2.93 4.33 5.20
CA PRO A 93 -2.51 3.47 6.30
C PRO A 93 -3.60 2.48 6.71
N ALA A 94 -3.17 1.36 7.30
CA ALA A 94 -4.05 0.32 7.78
C ALA A 94 -4.36 0.49 9.28
N THR A 95 -5.60 0.15 9.68
CA THR A 95 -5.95 0.01 11.08
C THR A 95 -5.57 -1.37 11.60
N MET A 96 -5.57 -1.53 12.91
CA MET A 96 -5.58 -2.83 13.59
C MET A 96 -7.01 -3.20 14.02
N THR A 97 -7.21 -4.45 14.45
CA THR A 97 -8.46 -4.91 15.04
C THR A 97 -8.55 -4.42 16.49
N LEU A 98 -9.29 -3.34 16.70
CA LEU A 98 -9.48 -2.63 17.97
C LEU A 98 -10.98 -2.55 18.31
N PRO A 99 -11.35 -2.12 19.54
CA PRO A 99 -12.75 -1.83 19.88
C PRO A 99 -13.39 -0.85 18.90
N VAL A 100 -14.68 -1.05 18.58
CA VAL A 100 -15.40 -0.26 17.57
C VAL A 100 -15.33 1.25 17.85
N GLU A 101 -15.53 1.65 19.11
CA GLU A 101 -15.50 3.05 19.52
C GLU A 101 -14.11 3.68 19.38
N GLU A 102 -13.07 2.90 19.60
CA GLU A 102 -11.67 3.34 19.41
C GLU A 102 -11.36 3.50 17.92
N LEU A 103 -11.80 2.55 17.08
CA LEU A 103 -11.69 2.68 15.63
C LEU A 103 -12.42 3.92 15.11
N GLU A 104 -13.64 4.20 15.56
CA GLU A 104 -14.36 5.42 15.18
C GLU A 104 -13.58 6.69 15.53
N GLN A 105 -12.95 6.73 16.71
CA GLN A 105 -12.15 7.88 17.12
C GLN A 105 -10.90 8.05 16.23
N ILE A 106 -10.19 6.96 15.92
CA ILE A 106 -9.04 6.95 15.00
C ILE A 106 -9.45 7.45 13.62
N LEU A 107 -10.56 6.93 13.08
CA LEU A 107 -11.09 7.31 11.78
C LEU A 107 -11.50 8.79 11.72
N HIS A 108 -12.13 9.29 12.78
CA HIS A 108 -12.49 10.71 12.89
C HIS A 108 -11.24 11.59 12.94
N THR A 109 -10.23 11.22 13.75
CA THR A 109 -8.95 11.94 13.82
C THR A 109 -8.25 12.01 12.46
N ALA A 110 -8.27 10.92 11.70
CA ALA A 110 -7.73 10.88 10.35
C ALA A 110 -8.50 11.79 9.37
N ALA A 111 -9.82 11.86 9.49
CA ALA A 111 -10.64 12.76 8.68
C ALA A 111 -10.33 14.24 8.98
N GLU A 112 -10.15 14.59 10.25
CA GLU A 112 -9.69 15.93 10.64
C GLU A 112 -8.28 16.24 10.12
N TYR A 113 -7.33 15.32 10.27
CA TYR A 113 -5.98 15.44 9.75
C TYR A 113 -5.98 15.75 8.25
N LYS A 114 -6.74 14.98 7.46
CA LYS A 114 -6.86 15.18 6.00
C LYS A 114 -7.35 16.57 5.63
N LYS A 115 -8.30 17.14 6.37
CA LYS A 115 -8.86 18.48 6.11
C LYS A 115 -7.85 19.58 6.42
N GLU A 116 -7.09 19.42 7.49
CA GLU A 116 -6.19 20.46 8.02
C GLU A 116 -4.82 20.46 7.33
N THR A 117 -4.38 19.32 6.78
CA THR A 117 -3.00 19.17 6.28
C THR A 117 -2.88 19.49 4.81
N LYS A 118 -2.05 20.52 4.50
CA LYS A 118 -1.60 20.88 3.15
C LYS A 118 -0.10 21.22 3.21
N ASP A 119 0.73 20.19 3.34
CA ASP A 119 2.19 20.34 3.41
C ASP A 119 2.84 19.42 2.37
N CYS A 120 3.54 20.00 1.38
CA CYS A 120 4.21 19.24 0.33
C CYS A 120 5.32 18.30 0.85
N ARG A 121 5.81 18.49 2.08
CA ARG A 121 6.81 17.61 2.71
C ARG A 121 6.21 16.33 3.27
N LYS A 122 4.88 16.20 3.28
CA LYS A 122 4.14 15.05 3.79
C LYS A 122 3.48 14.30 2.65
N ALA A 123 3.45 12.98 2.72
CA ALA A 123 2.70 12.15 1.78
C ALA A 123 1.22 12.52 1.79
N ASP A 124 0.58 12.49 0.62
CA ASP A 124 -0.86 12.76 0.52
C ASP A 124 -1.63 11.61 1.18
N PHE A 125 -2.49 11.95 2.13
CA PHE A 125 -3.35 10.99 2.79
C PHE A 125 -4.56 10.68 1.88
N LEU A 126 -4.57 9.53 1.19
CA LEU A 126 -5.57 9.18 0.18
C LEU A 126 -6.77 8.43 0.75
N GLY A 127 -6.58 7.68 1.79
CA GLY A 127 -7.62 6.85 2.38
C GLY A 127 -7.12 6.06 3.57
N ILE A 128 -7.93 5.08 3.99
CA ILE A 128 -7.65 4.17 5.10
C ILE A 128 -7.99 2.76 4.65
N ASN A 129 -7.11 1.80 4.97
CA ASN A 129 -7.32 0.38 4.80
C ASN A 129 -7.70 -0.23 6.15
N MET A 130 -8.94 -0.68 6.31
CA MET A 130 -9.37 -1.31 7.56
C MET A 130 -8.99 -2.78 7.59
N GLU A 131 -7.95 -3.12 8.35
CA GLU A 131 -7.53 -4.51 8.58
C GLU A 131 -8.27 -5.09 9.81
N GLY A 132 -9.50 -5.50 9.57
CA GLY A 132 -10.45 -5.90 10.61
C GLY A 132 -11.51 -4.82 10.89
N PRO A 133 -12.42 -5.08 11.82
CA PRO A 133 -12.47 -6.20 12.79
C PRO A 133 -13.09 -7.51 12.26
N PHE A 134 -13.55 -7.60 11.02
CA PHE A 134 -14.33 -8.72 10.49
C PHE A 134 -13.45 -9.88 9.99
N ILE A 135 -12.43 -10.25 10.75
CA ILE A 135 -11.41 -11.24 10.40
C ILE A 135 -11.58 -12.58 11.13
N SER A 136 -10.80 -13.59 10.74
CA SER A 136 -10.86 -14.92 11.37
C SER A 136 -9.99 -15.03 12.62
N PRO A 137 -10.54 -15.50 13.76
CA PRO A 137 -9.75 -15.84 14.95
C PRO A 137 -8.66 -16.88 14.64
N ALA A 138 -8.91 -17.80 13.70
CA ALA A 138 -7.96 -18.83 13.29
C ALA A 138 -6.77 -18.25 12.48
N LYS A 139 -6.94 -17.08 11.90
CA LYS A 139 -5.94 -16.38 11.07
C LYS A 139 -5.64 -14.96 11.58
N LYS A 140 -5.87 -14.71 12.83
CA LYS A 140 -5.71 -13.37 13.44
C LYS A 140 -4.29 -12.78 13.31
N GLY A 141 -3.25 -13.61 13.19
CA GLY A 141 -1.87 -13.11 13.19
C GLY A 141 -1.58 -12.23 14.41
N ALA A 142 -1.12 -11.00 14.17
CA ALA A 142 -0.83 -9.99 15.19
C ALA A 142 -2.07 -9.16 15.61
N GLN A 143 -3.29 -9.59 15.28
CA GLN A 143 -4.53 -8.93 15.68
C GLN A 143 -5.02 -9.42 17.04
N ASP A 144 -5.73 -8.56 17.80
CA ASP A 144 -6.31 -8.94 19.09
C ASP A 144 -7.65 -9.66 18.90
N ALA A 145 -7.67 -10.97 19.20
CA ALA A 145 -8.84 -11.81 19.04
C ALA A 145 -10.07 -11.34 19.85
N ARG A 146 -9.90 -10.55 20.91
CA ARG A 146 -11.00 -10.03 21.74
C ARG A 146 -11.88 -9.03 21.01
N ASN A 147 -11.34 -8.41 19.96
CA ASN A 147 -12.02 -7.35 19.19
C ASN A 147 -12.52 -7.86 17.83
N ILE A 148 -12.34 -9.14 17.52
CA ILE A 148 -12.81 -9.74 16.26
C ILE A 148 -14.36 -9.82 16.31
N LEU A 149 -14.97 -9.42 15.20
CA LEU A 149 -16.42 -9.38 15.03
C LEU A 149 -16.84 -10.11 13.75
N PRO A 150 -18.04 -10.68 13.68
CA PRO A 150 -18.62 -11.10 12.42
C PRO A 150 -18.95 -9.89 11.53
N CYS A 151 -19.07 -10.07 10.21
CA CYS A 151 -19.48 -9.03 9.29
C CYS A 151 -20.80 -8.37 9.74
N ASN A 152 -20.81 -7.05 9.81
CA ASN A 152 -21.96 -6.27 10.26
C ASN A 152 -22.05 -4.95 9.51
N VAL A 153 -23.14 -4.74 8.76
CA VAL A 153 -23.36 -3.55 7.93
C VAL A 153 -23.46 -2.29 8.77
N GLU A 154 -24.16 -2.33 9.92
CA GLU A 154 -24.33 -1.14 10.77
C GLU A 154 -22.99 -0.67 11.35
N ILE A 155 -22.09 -1.60 11.74
CA ILE A 155 -20.76 -1.26 12.20
C ILE A 155 -19.91 -0.71 11.02
N CYS A 156 -20.00 -1.31 9.84
CA CYS A 156 -19.36 -0.79 8.64
C CYS A 156 -19.81 0.65 8.33
N ASP A 157 -21.09 0.92 8.40
CA ASP A 157 -21.67 2.26 8.19
C ASP A 157 -21.16 3.28 9.20
N ARG A 158 -21.00 2.88 10.48
CA ARG A 158 -20.38 3.72 11.50
C ARG A 158 -18.96 4.11 11.11
N PHE A 159 -18.15 3.16 10.61
CA PHE A 159 -16.78 3.43 10.16
C PHE A 159 -16.73 4.35 8.94
N LEU A 160 -17.57 4.08 7.92
CA LEU A 160 -17.66 4.94 6.74
C LEU A 160 -18.05 6.37 7.11
N LYS A 161 -18.96 6.53 8.05
CA LYS A 161 -19.42 7.84 8.56
C LYS A 161 -18.32 8.52 9.38
N ALA A 162 -17.67 7.81 10.32
CA ALA A 162 -16.62 8.39 11.17
C ALA A 162 -15.42 8.86 10.36
N SER A 163 -15.06 8.11 9.30
CA SER A 163 -13.97 8.45 8.38
C SER A 163 -14.33 9.51 7.33
N GLU A 164 -15.58 9.96 7.26
CA GLU A 164 -16.08 10.85 6.21
C GLU A 164 -15.76 10.33 4.78
N GLY A 165 -15.85 9.01 4.59
CA GLY A 165 -15.58 8.33 3.31
C GLY A 165 -14.09 8.12 3.00
N LEU A 166 -13.20 8.30 3.97
CA LEU A 166 -11.78 7.98 3.81
C LEU A 166 -11.47 6.48 3.89
N VAL A 167 -12.32 5.66 4.49
CA VAL A 167 -12.18 4.20 4.42
C VAL A 167 -12.36 3.77 2.97
N LYS A 168 -11.30 3.18 2.37
CA LYS A 168 -11.27 2.72 0.99
C LYS A 168 -11.32 1.20 0.87
N PHE A 169 -10.88 0.51 1.90
CA PHE A 169 -10.88 -0.94 1.98
C PHE A 169 -11.41 -1.40 3.33
N ILE A 170 -12.14 -2.52 3.34
CA ILE A 170 -12.55 -3.21 4.56
C ILE A 170 -12.22 -4.70 4.43
N GLY A 171 -11.36 -5.19 5.33
CA GLY A 171 -10.93 -6.58 5.38
C GLY A 171 -11.96 -7.48 6.04
N ILE A 172 -12.24 -8.61 5.39
CA ILE A 172 -13.18 -9.62 5.93
C ILE A 172 -12.64 -11.04 5.79
N ALA A 173 -13.08 -11.90 6.70
CA ALA A 173 -13.00 -13.37 6.63
C ALA A 173 -14.41 -13.91 6.34
N PRO A 174 -14.73 -14.25 5.09
CA PRO A 174 -16.11 -14.60 4.72
C PRO A 174 -16.63 -15.86 5.40
N GLU A 175 -15.74 -16.78 5.81
CA GLU A 175 -16.11 -18.01 6.52
C GLU A 175 -16.60 -17.76 7.96
N GLU A 176 -16.30 -16.61 8.53
CA GLU A 176 -16.67 -16.28 9.92
C GLU A 176 -18.08 -15.67 10.04
N SER A 177 -18.79 -15.50 8.93
CA SER A 177 -20.12 -14.89 8.89
C SER A 177 -21.05 -15.64 7.96
N GLU A 178 -22.15 -16.17 8.49
CA GLU A 178 -23.19 -16.85 7.71
C GLU A 178 -23.76 -15.96 6.58
N HIS A 179 -23.80 -14.64 6.80
CA HIS A 179 -24.33 -13.63 5.87
C HIS A 179 -23.23 -12.81 5.17
N ALA A 180 -22.01 -13.32 5.09
CA ALA A 180 -20.88 -12.58 4.45
C ALA A 180 -21.22 -12.13 3.02
N GLY A 181 -21.87 -12.98 2.22
CA GLY A 181 -22.25 -12.64 0.84
C GLY A 181 -23.29 -11.51 0.77
N GLU A 182 -24.20 -11.40 1.75
CA GLU A 182 -25.17 -10.31 1.85
C GLU A 182 -24.47 -9.01 2.25
N PHE A 183 -23.61 -9.08 3.26
CA PHE A 183 -22.76 -7.96 3.67
C PHE A 183 -21.96 -7.40 2.48
N ILE A 184 -21.24 -8.26 1.74
CA ILE A 184 -20.44 -7.83 0.59
C ILE A 184 -21.30 -7.10 -0.44
N ARG A 185 -22.44 -7.69 -0.85
CA ARG A 185 -23.36 -7.08 -1.83
C ARG A 185 -23.89 -5.71 -1.40
N GLU A 186 -24.03 -5.48 -0.10
CA GLU A 186 -24.55 -4.23 0.42
C GLU A 186 -23.49 -3.12 0.49
N VAL A 187 -22.22 -3.49 0.75
CA VAL A 187 -21.17 -2.49 1.00
C VAL A 187 -20.22 -2.24 -0.18
N HIS A 188 -20.09 -3.18 -1.14
CA HIS A 188 -19.03 -3.18 -2.17
C HIS A 188 -19.05 -1.98 -3.14
N GLU A 189 -20.19 -1.32 -3.31
CA GLU A 189 -20.26 -0.08 -4.12
C GLU A 189 -19.76 1.16 -3.38
N ARG A 190 -19.58 1.07 -2.05
CA ARG A 190 -19.18 2.18 -1.18
C ARG A 190 -17.76 2.05 -0.67
N VAL A 191 -17.25 0.83 -0.60
CA VAL A 191 -15.92 0.49 -0.10
C VAL A 191 -15.43 -0.78 -0.77
N ASN A 192 -14.13 -0.87 -1.10
CA ASN A 192 -13.55 -2.12 -1.58
C ASN A 192 -13.57 -3.16 -0.48
N VAL A 193 -14.11 -4.35 -0.76
CA VAL A 193 -14.13 -5.46 0.19
C VAL A 193 -12.93 -6.36 -0.08
N SER A 194 -12.12 -6.56 0.95
CA SER A 194 -10.86 -7.30 0.87
C SER A 194 -10.96 -8.63 1.60
N LEU A 195 -10.48 -9.71 0.98
CA LEU A 195 -10.21 -10.96 1.66
C LEU A 195 -8.96 -10.78 2.54
N ALA A 196 -9.13 -10.81 3.86
CA ALA A 196 -8.08 -10.48 4.82
C ALA A 196 -8.14 -11.40 6.03
N HIS A 197 -6.98 -11.88 6.53
CA HIS A 197 -6.92 -12.69 7.75
C HIS A 197 -8.01 -13.77 7.78
N THR A 198 -8.08 -14.57 6.74
CA THR A 198 -9.17 -15.51 6.49
C THR A 198 -8.68 -16.94 6.35
N ASN A 199 -9.43 -17.87 6.89
CA ASN A 199 -9.21 -19.30 6.71
C ASN A 199 -10.16 -19.91 5.67
N ALA A 200 -10.75 -19.08 4.81
CA ALA A 200 -11.69 -19.51 3.77
C ALA A 200 -11.06 -20.54 2.85
N ASP A 201 -11.84 -21.55 2.48
CA ASP A 201 -11.50 -22.43 1.39
C ASP A 201 -11.70 -21.74 0.03
N TYR A 202 -11.33 -22.44 -1.04
CA TYR A 202 -11.45 -21.91 -2.40
C TYR A 202 -12.89 -21.51 -2.77
N ASN A 203 -13.88 -22.35 -2.42
CA ASN A 203 -15.27 -22.10 -2.80
C ASN A 203 -15.84 -20.88 -2.05
N THR A 204 -15.61 -20.80 -0.76
CA THR A 204 -16.02 -19.67 0.08
C THR A 204 -15.39 -18.35 -0.40
N ALA A 205 -14.09 -18.36 -0.73
CA ALA A 205 -13.41 -17.19 -1.29
C ALA A 205 -13.95 -16.80 -2.67
N MET A 206 -14.23 -17.77 -3.55
CA MET A 206 -14.85 -17.52 -4.87
C MET A 206 -16.27 -16.96 -4.76
N GLU A 207 -17.06 -17.42 -3.78
CA GLU A 207 -18.40 -16.88 -3.50
C GLU A 207 -18.32 -15.43 -3.03
N ALA A 208 -17.36 -15.11 -2.15
CA ALA A 208 -17.11 -13.74 -1.72
C ALA A 208 -16.73 -12.84 -2.89
N CYS A 209 -15.85 -13.30 -3.79
CA CYS A 209 -15.49 -12.54 -5.00
C CYS A 209 -16.71 -12.34 -5.92
N ARG A 210 -17.55 -13.36 -6.14
CA ARG A 210 -18.79 -13.22 -6.93
C ARG A 210 -19.80 -12.26 -6.29
N ALA A 211 -19.78 -12.12 -4.97
CA ALA A 211 -20.61 -11.17 -4.24
C ALA A 211 -20.10 -9.71 -4.34
N GLY A 212 -18.84 -9.49 -4.77
CA GLY A 212 -18.27 -8.16 -4.95
C GLY A 212 -16.95 -7.91 -4.21
N ALA A 213 -16.37 -8.90 -3.51
CA ALA A 213 -15.02 -8.76 -2.97
C ALA A 213 -14.01 -8.67 -4.13
N ASN A 214 -13.23 -7.58 -4.18
CA ASN A 214 -12.38 -7.21 -5.30
C ASN A 214 -10.90 -7.01 -4.92
N HIS A 215 -10.54 -7.33 -3.68
CA HIS A 215 -9.20 -7.12 -3.16
C HIS A 215 -8.77 -8.27 -2.25
N ALA A 216 -7.46 -8.52 -2.14
CA ALA A 216 -6.89 -9.48 -1.21
C ALA A 216 -5.69 -8.86 -0.50
N VAL A 217 -5.73 -8.86 0.82
CA VAL A 217 -4.72 -8.25 1.70
C VAL A 217 -3.52 -9.19 1.82
N HIS A 218 -2.30 -8.64 1.75
CA HIS A 218 -1.00 -9.33 1.94
C HIS A 218 -1.00 -10.82 1.60
N LEU A 219 -1.26 -11.14 0.34
CA LEU A 219 -1.46 -12.50 -0.19
C LEU A 219 -0.48 -13.51 0.44
N TYR A 220 -0.97 -14.71 0.80
CA TYR A 220 -0.34 -15.78 1.57
C TYR A 220 -0.30 -15.57 3.09
N ASN A 221 -0.13 -14.34 3.57
CA ASN A 221 0.00 -14.07 5.00
C ASN A 221 -1.39 -14.10 5.65
N ALA A 222 -1.48 -14.74 6.82
CA ALA A 222 -2.74 -14.96 7.51
C ALA A 222 -3.85 -15.62 6.64
N MET A 223 -3.44 -16.53 5.72
CA MET A 223 -4.30 -17.30 4.83
C MET A 223 -3.98 -18.79 4.93
N PRO A 224 -4.85 -19.71 4.43
CA PRO A 224 -4.50 -21.11 4.25
C PRO A 224 -3.35 -21.27 3.26
N ALA A 225 -2.55 -22.32 3.44
CA ALA A 225 -1.48 -22.65 2.48
C ALA A 225 -2.07 -22.99 1.10
N PHE A 226 -1.46 -22.44 0.04
CA PHE A 226 -1.78 -22.81 -1.34
C PHE A 226 -1.24 -24.22 -1.65
N THR A 227 -2.13 -25.21 -1.76
CA THR A 227 -1.74 -26.59 -2.06
C THR A 227 -2.46 -27.10 -3.29
N HIS A 228 -1.94 -28.18 -3.89
CA HIS A 228 -2.48 -28.75 -5.14
C HIS A 228 -3.89 -29.39 -5.01
N ARG A 229 -4.42 -29.59 -3.81
CA ARG A 229 -5.78 -30.13 -3.55
C ARG A 229 -6.65 -29.15 -2.74
N ALA A 230 -6.05 -28.18 -2.07
CA ALA A 230 -6.73 -27.15 -1.31
C ALA A 230 -6.07 -25.79 -1.65
N PRO A 231 -6.46 -25.16 -2.77
CA PRO A 231 -5.83 -23.91 -3.20
C PRO A 231 -6.22 -22.69 -2.36
N GLY A 232 -7.28 -22.81 -1.57
CA GLY A 232 -7.72 -21.77 -0.63
C GLY A 232 -7.97 -20.41 -1.27
N VAL A 233 -7.81 -19.36 -0.48
CA VAL A 233 -7.97 -17.95 -0.90
C VAL A 233 -7.02 -17.60 -2.04
N VAL A 234 -5.75 -18.03 -1.96
CA VAL A 234 -4.74 -17.74 -2.98
C VAL A 234 -5.17 -18.27 -4.35
N GLY A 235 -5.72 -19.49 -4.41
CA GLY A 235 -6.24 -20.07 -5.65
C GLY A 235 -7.46 -19.32 -6.19
N ALA A 236 -8.37 -18.90 -5.31
CA ALA A 236 -9.55 -18.13 -5.70
C ALA A 236 -9.16 -16.74 -6.27
N VAL A 237 -8.23 -16.05 -5.63
CA VAL A 237 -7.68 -14.75 -6.10
C VAL A 237 -6.95 -14.92 -7.44
N PHE A 238 -6.25 -16.04 -7.61
CA PHE A 238 -5.57 -16.38 -8.85
C PHE A 238 -6.54 -16.55 -10.01
N ASP A 239 -7.62 -17.30 -9.82
CA ASP A 239 -8.61 -17.58 -10.85
C ASP A 239 -9.54 -16.40 -11.14
N ASN A 240 -9.81 -15.53 -10.17
CA ASN A 240 -10.64 -14.34 -10.35
C ASN A 240 -9.79 -13.14 -10.80
N LYS A 241 -9.96 -12.71 -12.05
CA LYS A 241 -9.15 -11.64 -12.66
C LYS A 241 -9.55 -10.23 -12.25
N ASP A 242 -10.69 -10.06 -11.61
CA ASP A 242 -11.18 -8.76 -11.14
C ASP A 242 -10.65 -8.41 -9.73
N VAL A 243 -9.97 -9.38 -9.07
CA VAL A 243 -9.39 -9.17 -7.74
C VAL A 243 -7.96 -8.66 -7.84
N MET A 244 -7.68 -7.53 -7.23
CA MET A 244 -6.33 -7.01 -7.01
C MET A 244 -5.74 -7.66 -5.74
N ALA A 245 -4.43 -7.88 -5.71
CA ALA A 245 -3.77 -8.55 -4.58
C ALA A 245 -2.55 -7.78 -4.09
N GLU A 246 -2.53 -7.52 -2.79
CA GLU A 246 -1.37 -6.98 -2.10
C GLU A 246 -0.31 -8.07 -1.89
N ILE A 247 0.95 -7.68 -1.92
CA ILE A 247 2.06 -8.59 -1.65
C ILE A 247 3.20 -7.87 -0.92
N ILE A 248 3.69 -8.47 0.18
CA ILE A 248 4.83 -7.97 0.94
C ILE A 248 6.11 -8.54 0.32
N CYS A 249 6.94 -7.68 -0.25
CA CYS A 249 8.17 -8.07 -0.93
C CYS A 249 9.44 -7.64 -0.18
N ASP A 250 9.46 -7.74 1.13
CA ASP A 250 10.61 -7.41 1.98
C ASP A 250 11.75 -8.45 1.96
N GLY A 251 11.48 -9.64 1.40
CA GLY A 251 12.40 -10.78 1.36
C GLY A 251 12.40 -11.64 2.63
N ILE A 252 11.42 -11.42 3.53
CA ILE A 252 11.22 -12.15 4.79
C ILE A 252 9.88 -12.89 4.76
N HIS A 253 8.78 -12.20 4.48
CA HIS A 253 7.42 -12.74 4.49
C HIS A 253 7.22 -13.84 3.45
N ILE A 254 7.77 -13.64 2.25
CA ILE A 254 7.56 -14.55 1.12
C ILE A 254 8.90 -14.87 0.46
N HIS A 255 9.13 -16.16 0.23
CA HIS A 255 10.34 -16.61 -0.47
C HIS A 255 10.39 -16.06 -1.91
N PRO A 256 11.54 -15.58 -2.42
CA PRO A 256 11.65 -14.99 -3.76
C PRO A 256 11.09 -15.85 -4.90
N SER A 257 11.25 -17.18 -4.85
CA SER A 257 10.69 -18.07 -5.87
C SER A 257 9.16 -18.10 -5.85
N VAL A 258 8.54 -17.96 -4.67
CA VAL A 258 7.08 -17.89 -4.56
C VAL A 258 6.57 -16.57 -5.13
N VAL A 259 7.26 -15.45 -4.86
CA VAL A 259 6.93 -14.15 -5.46
C VAL A 259 6.98 -14.23 -6.99
N ARG A 260 8.09 -14.77 -7.57
CA ARG A 260 8.19 -14.95 -9.04
C ARG A 260 7.05 -15.81 -9.61
N ALA A 261 6.74 -16.93 -8.96
CA ALA A 261 5.64 -17.79 -9.38
C ALA A 261 4.29 -17.05 -9.33
N THR A 262 4.06 -16.26 -8.28
CA THR A 262 2.84 -15.45 -8.12
C THR A 262 2.68 -14.45 -9.28
N PHE A 263 3.74 -13.72 -9.62
CA PHE A 263 3.72 -12.79 -10.75
C PHE A 263 3.48 -13.49 -12.10
N GLN A 264 4.03 -14.70 -12.28
CA GLN A 264 3.75 -15.50 -13.48
C GLN A 264 2.30 -15.98 -13.55
N MET A 265 1.72 -16.36 -12.41
CA MET A 265 0.33 -16.83 -12.33
C MET A 265 -0.69 -15.69 -12.47
N MET A 266 -0.47 -14.60 -11.76
CA MET A 266 -1.45 -13.50 -11.67
C MET A 266 -1.26 -12.39 -12.71
N GLY A 267 -0.06 -12.26 -13.28
CA GLY A 267 0.34 -11.09 -14.05
C GLY A 267 0.65 -9.88 -13.15
N ALA A 268 1.39 -8.91 -13.70
CA ALA A 268 1.81 -7.74 -12.94
C ALA A 268 0.68 -6.74 -12.69
N ASP A 269 -0.36 -6.70 -13.54
CA ASP A 269 -1.38 -5.64 -13.53
C ASP A 269 -2.33 -5.70 -12.33
N ARG A 270 -2.41 -6.84 -11.68
CA ARG A 270 -3.25 -7.06 -10.48
C ARG A 270 -2.46 -7.10 -9.17
N MET A 271 -1.13 -7.01 -9.23
CA MET A 271 -0.29 -7.06 -8.05
C MET A 271 -0.02 -5.65 -7.52
N ILE A 272 -0.12 -5.50 -6.20
CA ILE A 272 0.16 -4.26 -5.49
C ILE A 272 1.26 -4.54 -4.47
N LEU A 273 2.39 -3.85 -4.58
CA LEU A 273 3.41 -3.87 -3.54
C LEU A 273 2.94 -3.05 -2.35
N ILE A 274 3.06 -3.64 -1.16
CA ILE A 274 2.82 -2.98 0.11
C ILE A 274 4.03 -3.16 1.02
N SER A 275 4.18 -2.31 2.01
CA SER A 275 5.23 -2.48 3.02
C SER A 275 4.77 -3.31 4.20
N ASP A 276 3.53 -3.19 4.59
CA ASP A 276 3.02 -3.70 5.88
C ASP A 276 3.92 -3.26 7.05
N SER A 277 4.49 -2.04 6.91
CA SER A 277 5.45 -1.51 7.88
C SER A 277 4.77 -1.17 9.19
N MET A 278 5.50 -1.39 10.28
CA MET A 278 5.02 -1.06 11.63
C MET A 278 5.91 0.01 12.26
N ARG A 279 5.53 0.52 13.45
CA ARG A 279 6.22 1.64 14.11
C ARG A 279 7.74 1.51 14.23
N ALA A 280 8.30 0.29 14.20
CA ALA A 280 9.74 0.08 14.22
C ALA A 280 10.45 0.40 12.90
N THR A 281 9.72 0.60 11.80
CA THR A 281 10.32 0.94 10.51
C THR A 281 11.11 2.25 10.61
N GLY A 282 12.39 2.18 10.23
CA GLY A 282 13.32 3.29 10.37
C GLY A 282 13.86 3.51 11.79
N MET A 283 13.58 2.61 12.72
CA MET A 283 14.11 2.60 14.10
C MET A 283 15.20 1.53 14.26
N PRO A 284 16.03 1.59 15.32
CA PRO A 284 17.00 0.54 15.64
C PRO A 284 16.33 -0.78 16.07
N ASP A 285 17.11 -1.86 16.13
CA ASP A 285 16.67 -3.12 16.74
C ASP A 285 16.18 -2.88 18.18
N GLY A 286 15.09 -3.56 18.57
CA GLY A 286 14.51 -3.33 19.90
C GLY A 286 13.17 -4.01 20.11
N GLN A 287 12.48 -3.58 21.16
CA GLN A 287 11.11 -3.97 21.48
C GLN A 287 10.18 -2.81 21.14
N TYR A 288 9.06 -3.15 20.50
CA TYR A 288 8.03 -2.23 20.02
C TYR A 288 6.66 -2.84 20.28
N THR A 289 5.61 -2.18 19.82
CA THR A 289 4.24 -2.70 19.89
C THR A 289 3.56 -2.62 18.52
N LEU A 290 2.62 -3.52 18.27
CA LEU A 290 1.70 -3.48 17.12
C LEU A 290 0.31 -3.93 17.62
N GLY A 291 -0.72 -3.09 17.47
CA GLY A 291 -2.06 -3.39 17.97
C GLY A 291 -2.11 -3.74 19.48
N GLY A 292 -1.23 -3.14 20.28
CA GLY A 292 -1.11 -3.42 21.72
C GLY A 292 -0.36 -4.71 22.09
N LEU A 293 0.17 -5.45 21.10
CA LEU A 293 0.97 -6.66 21.30
C LEU A 293 2.47 -6.33 21.25
N ASP A 294 3.27 -6.97 22.13
CA ASP A 294 4.72 -6.79 22.16
C ASP A 294 5.39 -7.45 20.95
N VAL A 295 6.24 -6.70 20.25
CA VAL A 295 7.00 -7.12 19.08
C VAL A 295 8.49 -6.91 19.32
N LYS A 296 9.28 -7.91 18.95
CA LYS A 296 10.75 -7.83 18.91
C LYS A 296 11.21 -7.66 17.47
N VAL A 297 12.07 -6.67 17.23
CA VAL A 297 12.66 -6.39 15.91
C VAL A 297 14.16 -6.63 15.96
N VAL A 298 14.65 -7.42 14.99
CA VAL A 298 16.07 -7.68 14.73
C VAL A 298 16.31 -7.56 13.22
N GLY A 299 17.04 -6.53 12.80
CA GLY A 299 17.20 -6.18 11.40
C GLY A 299 15.86 -5.83 10.76
N ARG A 300 15.43 -6.61 9.76
CA ARG A 300 14.12 -6.43 9.09
C ARG A 300 13.02 -7.36 9.64
N LEU A 301 13.37 -8.30 10.51
CA LEU A 301 12.44 -9.28 11.05
C LEU A 301 11.75 -8.72 12.30
N ALA A 302 10.44 -8.59 12.25
CA ALA A 302 9.57 -8.24 13.36
C ALA A 302 8.75 -9.47 13.78
N THR A 303 8.77 -9.84 15.05
CA THR A 303 8.07 -11.02 15.57
C THR A 303 7.36 -10.72 16.89
N LEU A 304 6.18 -11.31 17.08
CA LEU A 304 5.49 -11.28 18.35
C LEU A 304 6.37 -11.92 19.43
N VAL A 305 6.45 -11.28 20.61
CA VAL A 305 7.18 -11.82 21.76
C VAL A 305 6.49 -13.07 22.32
N SER A 306 5.18 -13.18 22.17
CA SER A 306 4.35 -14.24 22.74
C SER A 306 4.57 -15.61 22.10
N ASP A 307 4.70 -15.68 20.76
CA ASP A 307 4.72 -16.94 20.01
C ASP A 307 5.71 -16.97 18.83
N GLY A 308 6.38 -15.84 18.57
CA GLY A 308 7.37 -15.73 17.49
C GLY A 308 6.77 -15.58 16.09
N ALA A 309 5.46 -15.40 15.96
CA ALA A 309 4.82 -15.13 14.66
C ALA A 309 5.33 -13.80 14.07
N ILE A 310 5.47 -13.72 12.75
CA ILE A 310 5.81 -12.45 12.06
C ILE A 310 4.67 -11.46 12.30
N ALA A 311 5.01 -10.21 12.59
CA ALA A 311 4.09 -9.16 13.00
C ALA A 311 4.39 -7.85 12.28
N GLY A 312 3.76 -7.64 11.13
CA GLY A 312 4.09 -6.56 10.22
C GLY A 312 5.54 -6.61 9.74
N SER A 313 6.02 -5.57 9.10
CA SER A 313 7.40 -5.47 8.65
C SER A 313 8.16 -4.29 9.27
N ALA A 314 9.48 -4.35 9.26
CA ALA A 314 10.35 -3.22 9.58
C ALA A 314 10.98 -2.62 8.28
N THR A 315 10.26 -2.72 7.15
CA THR A 315 10.75 -2.35 5.81
C THR A 315 9.78 -1.37 5.17
N ASN A 316 10.25 -0.25 4.61
CA ASN A 316 9.41 0.68 3.86
C ASN A 316 9.16 0.20 2.41
N LEU A 317 8.17 0.79 1.72
CA LEU A 317 7.77 0.38 0.37
C LEU A 317 8.89 0.55 -0.66
N MET A 318 9.74 1.58 -0.54
CA MET A 318 10.89 1.76 -1.45
C MET A 318 11.86 0.59 -1.36
N ASP A 319 12.12 0.09 -0.16
CA ASP A 319 12.99 -1.07 0.05
C ASP A 319 12.33 -2.38 -0.39
N CYS A 320 11.01 -2.51 -0.28
CA CYS A 320 10.25 -3.61 -0.88
C CYS A 320 10.40 -3.60 -2.41
N MET A 321 10.20 -2.45 -3.05
CA MET A 321 10.39 -2.30 -4.50
C MET A 321 11.80 -2.66 -4.95
N ARG A 322 12.84 -2.19 -4.24
CA ARG A 322 14.24 -2.58 -4.51
C ARG A 322 14.48 -4.08 -4.35
N THR A 323 13.86 -4.69 -3.35
CA THR A 323 14.00 -6.14 -3.09
C THR A 323 13.38 -6.95 -4.22
N VAL A 324 12.26 -6.51 -4.79
CA VAL A 324 11.64 -7.13 -5.98
C VAL A 324 12.62 -7.17 -7.14
N VAL A 325 13.34 -6.09 -7.39
CA VAL A 325 14.30 -6.02 -8.51
C VAL A 325 15.58 -6.78 -8.18
N LYS A 326 16.22 -6.46 -7.04
CA LYS A 326 17.58 -6.93 -6.73
C LYS A 326 17.66 -8.36 -6.22
N LYS A 327 16.61 -8.86 -5.54
CA LYS A 327 16.60 -10.20 -4.93
C LYS A 327 15.58 -11.16 -5.55
N MET A 328 14.47 -10.62 -6.05
CA MET A 328 13.43 -11.43 -6.68
C MET A 328 13.55 -11.47 -8.20
N GLU A 329 14.47 -10.66 -8.77
CA GLU A 329 14.84 -10.67 -10.20
C GLU A 329 13.67 -10.37 -11.14
N LEU A 330 12.71 -9.54 -10.67
CA LEU A 330 11.64 -9.03 -11.52
C LEU A 330 12.07 -7.70 -12.19
N PRO A 331 11.53 -7.37 -13.38
CA PRO A 331 11.85 -6.10 -14.05
C PRO A 331 11.52 -4.87 -13.19
N LEU A 332 12.34 -3.83 -13.31
CA LEU A 332 12.09 -2.56 -12.60
C LEU A 332 10.75 -1.96 -12.98
N GLU A 333 10.37 -2.04 -14.24
CA GLU A 333 9.08 -1.57 -14.77
C GLU A 333 7.90 -2.24 -14.04
N THR A 334 8.00 -3.54 -13.79
CA THR A 334 7.01 -4.29 -13.03
C THR A 334 6.93 -3.79 -11.58
N ALA A 335 8.08 -3.67 -10.92
CA ALA A 335 8.14 -3.22 -9.53
C ALA A 335 7.58 -1.80 -9.36
N VAL A 336 7.91 -0.89 -10.28
CA VAL A 336 7.39 0.49 -10.29
C VAL A 336 5.87 0.48 -10.51
N ALA A 337 5.36 -0.24 -11.51
CA ALA A 337 3.93 -0.28 -11.77
C ALA A 337 3.14 -0.79 -10.56
N CYS A 338 3.63 -1.83 -9.88
CA CYS A 338 2.98 -2.42 -8.71
C CYS A 338 3.04 -1.51 -7.45
N ALA A 339 3.96 -0.54 -7.41
CA ALA A 339 4.07 0.42 -6.30
C ALA A 339 3.50 1.81 -6.65
N THR A 340 2.95 2.01 -7.85
CA THR A 340 2.47 3.32 -8.32
C THR A 340 1.09 3.24 -8.95
N ILE A 341 0.99 2.83 -10.24
CA ILE A 341 -0.29 2.88 -10.97
C ILE A 341 -1.28 1.81 -10.47
N ASN A 342 -0.82 0.64 -10.05
CA ASN A 342 -1.73 -0.40 -9.56
C ASN A 342 -2.42 0.00 -8.25
N PRO A 343 -1.70 0.46 -7.18
CA PRO A 343 -2.36 0.97 -5.98
C PRO A 343 -3.21 2.21 -6.27
N ALA A 344 -2.82 3.08 -7.23
CA ALA A 344 -3.65 4.22 -7.62
C ALA A 344 -5.00 3.78 -8.19
N ARG A 345 -5.03 2.76 -9.07
CA ARG A 345 -6.26 2.18 -9.62
C ARG A 345 -7.11 1.54 -8.54
N SER A 346 -6.50 0.79 -7.64
CA SER A 346 -7.22 0.14 -6.53
C SER A 346 -7.87 1.14 -5.58
N LEU A 347 -7.25 2.32 -5.40
CA LEU A 347 -7.79 3.44 -4.62
C LEU A 347 -8.78 4.31 -5.41
N GLY A 348 -8.89 4.15 -6.74
CA GLY A 348 -9.70 5.00 -7.61
C GLY A 348 -9.15 6.43 -7.76
N VAL A 349 -7.83 6.60 -7.75
CA VAL A 349 -7.16 7.91 -7.82
C VAL A 349 -6.20 8.04 -9.02
N GLU A 350 -6.23 7.10 -9.95
CA GLU A 350 -5.32 7.02 -11.09
C GLU A 350 -5.40 8.22 -12.03
N GLU A 351 -6.50 8.98 -12.02
CA GLU A 351 -6.61 10.24 -12.77
C GLU A 351 -5.64 11.33 -12.28
N GLN A 352 -5.16 11.20 -11.05
CA GLN A 352 -4.26 12.20 -10.45
C GLN A 352 -2.89 11.64 -10.06
N TYR A 353 -2.80 10.33 -9.77
CA TYR A 353 -1.59 9.69 -9.22
C TYR A 353 -1.15 8.48 -10.05
N GLY A 354 0.02 7.94 -9.74
CA GLY A 354 0.48 6.64 -10.19
C GLY A 354 1.16 6.60 -11.55
N SER A 355 1.17 7.69 -12.33
CA SER A 355 1.91 7.78 -13.58
C SER A 355 2.44 9.19 -13.84
N LEU A 356 3.45 9.31 -14.69
CA LEU A 356 4.03 10.59 -15.13
C LEU A 356 3.36 11.03 -16.42
N GLU A 357 2.22 11.72 -16.31
CA GLU A 357 1.42 12.21 -17.42
C GLU A 357 0.99 13.67 -17.22
N ALA A 358 0.83 14.40 -18.31
CA ALA A 358 0.36 15.78 -18.26
C ALA A 358 -1.00 15.89 -17.53
N GLY A 359 -1.12 16.87 -16.63
CA GLY A 359 -2.29 17.13 -15.81
C GLY A 359 -2.31 16.38 -14.47
N LYS A 360 -1.52 15.33 -14.27
CA LYS A 360 -1.41 14.61 -13.00
C LYS A 360 -0.53 15.36 -11.99
N LYS A 361 -0.55 14.92 -10.75
CA LYS A 361 0.26 15.46 -9.66
C LYS A 361 1.75 15.41 -9.97
N ALA A 362 2.46 16.49 -9.68
CA ALA A 362 3.92 16.59 -9.85
C ALA A 362 4.65 15.84 -8.73
N HIS A 363 4.44 14.52 -8.66
CA HIS A 363 5.08 13.59 -7.73
C HIS A 363 6.08 12.74 -8.51
N VAL A 364 7.36 13.05 -8.38
CA VAL A 364 8.46 12.41 -9.11
C VAL A 364 9.53 11.95 -8.15
N VAL A 365 9.96 10.72 -8.30
CA VAL A 365 11.08 10.14 -7.54
C VAL A 365 12.22 9.84 -8.51
N LEU A 366 13.43 10.31 -8.17
CA LEU A 366 14.64 10.03 -8.93
C LEU A 366 15.48 8.95 -8.24
N LEU A 367 15.78 7.88 -8.98
CA LEU A 367 16.63 6.78 -8.54
C LEU A 367 17.87 6.69 -9.45
N ASP A 368 19.04 6.44 -8.87
CA ASP A 368 20.20 6.13 -9.69
C ASP A 368 20.16 4.69 -10.26
N GLN A 369 21.21 4.28 -10.97
CA GLN A 369 21.30 2.96 -11.59
C GLN A 369 21.35 1.81 -10.55
N ASP A 370 21.71 2.13 -9.31
CA ASP A 370 21.66 1.20 -8.17
C ASP A 370 20.33 1.25 -7.42
N LEU A 371 19.35 1.98 -7.96
CA LEU A 371 18.03 2.24 -7.36
C LEU A 371 18.11 2.99 -6.02
N GLU A 372 19.20 3.73 -5.79
CA GLU A 372 19.31 4.58 -4.61
C GLU A 372 18.57 5.91 -4.84
N LEU A 373 17.82 6.33 -3.82
CA LEU A 373 17.00 7.54 -3.85
C LEU A 373 17.88 8.81 -3.94
N LYS A 374 17.76 9.59 -5.01
CA LYS A 374 18.50 10.83 -5.25
C LYS A 374 17.68 12.08 -5.04
N ALA A 375 16.38 12.04 -5.35
CA ALA A 375 15.49 13.16 -5.12
C ALA A 375 14.05 12.68 -4.99
N VAL A 376 13.28 13.43 -4.23
CA VAL A 376 11.81 13.35 -4.20
C VAL A 376 11.27 14.74 -4.52
N ILE A 377 10.47 14.82 -5.54
CA ILE A 377 9.72 16.01 -5.93
C ILE A 377 8.25 15.74 -5.64
N LYS A 378 7.63 16.55 -4.82
CA LYS A 378 6.22 16.46 -4.48
C LYS A 378 5.53 17.81 -4.63
N ASP A 379 4.38 17.80 -5.32
CA ASP A 379 3.66 19.03 -5.69
C ASP A 379 4.57 20.08 -6.37
N GLY A 380 5.51 19.59 -7.19
CA GLY A 380 6.48 20.43 -7.91
C GLY A 380 7.62 20.99 -7.07
N VAL A 381 7.71 20.61 -5.79
CA VAL A 381 8.77 21.04 -4.87
C VAL A 381 9.70 19.89 -4.57
N LYS A 382 11.02 20.13 -4.69
CA LYS A 382 12.02 19.16 -4.25
C LYS A 382 12.07 19.15 -2.72
N ILE A 383 11.70 18.02 -2.11
CA ILE A 383 11.64 17.82 -0.66
C ILE A 383 12.81 16.98 -0.13
N ARG A 384 13.52 16.31 -1.05
CA ARG A 384 14.76 15.56 -0.77
C ARG A 384 15.73 15.63 -1.95
#